data_b52ec6da3912ed8447dc8dd611d16b58
#
_entry.id   b52ec6da3912ed8447dc8dd611d16b58
#
_cell.length_a   1.000
_cell.length_b   1.000
_cell.length_c   1.000
_cell.angle_alpha   90.00
_cell.angle_beta   90.00
_cell.angle_gamma   90.00
#
_symmetry.space_group_name_H-M   'P 1'
#
loop_
_entity.id
_entity.type
_entity.pdbx_description
1 polymer ?
#
loop_
_entity_poly.entity_id
_entity_poly.type
_entity_poly.pdbx_seq_one_letter_code
_entity_poly.pdbx_strand_id
1 'polypeptide(L)'
;EYCILISLLILLIFSFSYAISLAIYVIYQITFSFGSYLVRTETMLFNEKEIISKLDVIKQQGTLIGMGFSFVFYKLIENYLLIDDNETQVYYVHFVLVIVQLITIVFLTNSFIVRKHQNQ
;
A
#
# COMPACT_ATOMS: atom_id res chain seq x y z
N GLU A 1 2.79 -7.63 -4.24
CA GLU A 1 3.46 -6.84 -3.21
C GLU A 1 4.94 -6.55 -3.57
N TYR A 2 5.73 -7.56 -3.99
CA TYR A 2 7.13 -7.33 -4.38
C TYR A 2 7.29 -6.35 -5.56
N CYS A 3 6.39 -6.38 -6.54
CA CYS A 3 6.41 -5.41 -7.65
C CYS A 3 6.21 -3.97 -7.16
N ILE A 4 5.35 -3.76 -6.15
CA ILE A 4 5.13 -2.45 -5.54
C ILE A 4 6.39 -1.99 -4.81
N LEU A 5 7.02 -2.86 -4.03
CA LEU A 5 8.26 -2.56 -3.33
C LEU A 5 9.38 -2.15 -4.31
N ILE A 6 9.56 -2.91 -5.37
CA ILE A 6 10.56 -2.61 -6.41
C ILE A 6 10.27 -1.26 -7.06
N SER A 7 9.01 -0.96 -7.39
CA SER A 7 8.61 0.32 -7.96
C SER A 7 8.91 1.50 -7.04
N LEU A 8 8.64 1.35 -5.73
CA LEU A 8 8.95 2.36 -4.72
C LEU A 8 10.46 2.57 -4.55
N LEU A 9 11.26 1.50 -4.57
CA LEU A 9 12.72 1.58 -4.50
C LEU A 9 13.33 2.26 -5.73
N ILE A 10 12.80 1.97 -6.92
CA ILE A 10 13.24 2.63 -8.16
C ILE A 10 12.99 4.14 -8.07
N LEU A 11 11.86 4.56 -7.53
CA LEU A 11 11.53 5.97 -7.36
C LEU A 11 12.47 6.68 -6.38
N LEU A 12 12.90 5.99 -5.31
CA LEU A 12 13.86 6.55 -4.35
C LEU A 12 15.26 6.71 -4.91
N ILE A 13 15.69 5.83 -5.85
CA ILE A 13 17.04 5.82 -6.43
C ILE A 13 17.14 6.81 -7.60
N PHE A 14 16.12 6.87 -8.44
CA PHE A 14 16.09 7.74 -9.61
C PHE A 14 15.42 9.06 -9.24
N SER A 15 16.22 10.15 -9.30
CA SER A 15 15.74 11.51 -9.06
C SER A 15 14.44 11.80 -9.81
N PHE A 16 13.53 12.47 -9.13
CA PHE A 16 12.17 12.79 -9.57
C PHE A 16 12.12 13.35 -10.99
N SER A 17 11.81 12.49 -11.96
CA SER A 17 11.32 12.92 -13.25
C SER A 17 9.83 12.71 -13.31
N TYR A 18 9.08 13.70 -13.80
CA TYR A 18 7.62 13.62 -13.98
C TYR A 18 7.19 12.34 -14.72
N ALA A 19 7.93 11.93 -15.74
CA ALA A 19 7.66 10.72 -16.51
C ALA A 19 7.79 9.44 -15.65
N ILE A 20 8.78 9.38 -14.76
CA ILE A 20 9.00 8.22 -13.87
C ILE A 20 7.88 8.15 -12.84
N SER A 21 7.49 9.27 -12.25
CA SER A 21 6.38 9.33 -11.29
C SER A 21 5.06 8.88 -11.92
N LEU A 22 4.79 9.29 -13.16
CA LEU A 22 3.61 8.88 -13.90
C LEU A 22 3.63 7.37 -14.21
N ALA A 23 4.76 6.83 -14.64
CA ALA A 23 4.92 5.39 -14.91
C ALA A 23 4.68 4.55 -13.65
N ILE A 24 5.22 4.97 -12.51
CA ILE A 24 5.02 4.28 -11.23
C ILE A 24 3.56 4.35 -10.80
N TYR A 25 2.90 5.50 -10.97
CA TYR A 25 1.47 5.63 -10.70
C TYR A 25 0.64 4.63 -11.52
N VAL A 26 0.93 4.48 -12.80
CA VAL A 26 0.26 3.51 -13.68
C VAL A 26 0.51 2.07 -13.20
N ILE A 27 1.75 1.72 -12.86
CA ILE A 27 2.09 0.39 -12.32
C ILE A 27 1.32 0.13 -11.01
N TYR A 28 1.21 1.12 -10.16
CA TYR A 28 0.45 1.03 -8.91
C TYR A 28 -1.03 0.76 -9.16
N GLN A 29 -1.65 1.48 -10.11
CA GLN A 29 -3.06 1.30 -10.49
C GLN A 29 -3.32 -0.10 -11.07
N ILE A 30 -2.44 -0.58 -11.93
CA ILE A 30 -2.53 -1.93 -12.50
C ILE A 30 -2.44 -2.98 -11.38
N THR A 31 -1.44 -2.87 -10.51
CA THR A 31 -1.24 -3.81 -9.39
C THR A 31 -2.41 -3.80 -8.42
N PHE A 32 -2.96 -2.62 -8.12
CA PHE A 32 -4.15 -2.46 -7.28
C PHE A 32 -5.39 -3.13 -7.90
N SER A 33 -5.60 -2.95 -9.20
CA SER A 33 -6.72 -3.56 -9.94
C SER A 33 -6.64 -5.08 -9.92
N PHE A 34 -5.47 -5.65 -10.23
CA PHE A 34 -5.24 -7.09 -10.17
C PHE A 34 -5.37 -7.65 -8.74
N GLY A 35 -4.83 -6.97 -7.75
CA GLY A 35 -4.96 -7.35 -6.34
C GLY A 35 -6.41 -7.36 -5.87
N SER A 36 -7.19 -6.36 -6.25
CA SER A 36 -8.61 -6.28 -5.95
C SER A 36 -9.42 -7.40 -6.61
N TYR A 37 -9.08 -7.74 -7.85
CA TYR A 37 -9.70 -8.85 -8.57
C TYR A 37 -9.40 -10.20 -7.90
N LEU A 38 -8.14 -10.46 -7.53
CA LEU A 38 -7.74 -11.68 -6.84
C LEU A 38 -8.46 -11.86 -5.51
N VAL A 39 -8.51 -10.80 -4.67
CA VAL A 39 -9.23 -10.84 -3.39
C VAL A 39 -10.71 -11.15 -3.61
N ARG A 40 -11.33 -10.57 -4.64
CA ARG A 40 -12.75 -10.82 -4.94
C ARG A 40 -12.98 -12.26 -5.41
N THR A 41 -12.07 -12.81 -6.19
CA THR A 41 -12.16 -14.21 -6.67
C THR A 41 -11.99 -15.19 -5.52
N GLU A 42 -11.03 -14.96 -4.61
CA GLU A 42 -10.85 -15.77 -3.41
C GLU A 42 -12.06 -15.72 -2.48
N THR A 43 -12.67 -14.53 -2.28
CA THR A 43 -13.86 -14.40 -1.43
C THR A 43 -15.08 -15.09 -2.02
N MET A 44 -15.20 -15.20 -3.34
CA MET A 44 -16.28 -15.97 -3.99
C MET A 44 -16.15 -17.48 -3.77
N LEU A 45 -14.93 -17.99 -3.57
CA LEU A 45 -14.70 -19.40 -3.27
C LEU A 45 -15.13 -19.80 -1.85
N PHE A 46 -15.18 -18.84 -0.92
CA PHE A 46 -15.54 -19.10 0.48
C PHE A 46 -17.05 -19.16 0.77
N ASN A 47 -17.93 -19.02 -0.18
CA ASN A 47 -19.39 -19.19 -0.11
C ASN A 47 -20.10 -18.66 1.18
N GLU A 48 -19.41 -17.89 2.02
CA GLU A 48 -19.89 -17.30 3.27
C GLU A 48 -20.05 -15.79 3.11
N LYS A 49 -21.27 -15.35 2.91
CA LYS A 49 -21.63 -13.92 2.74
C LYS A 49 -21.14 -13.03 3.89
N GLU A 50 -21.06 -13.59 5.10
CA GLU A 50 -20.63 -12.86 6.29
C GLU A 50 -19.13 -12.50 6.23
N ILE A 51 -18.28 -13.40 5.73
CA ILE A 51 -16.85 -13.15 5.57
C ILE A 51 -16.61 -12.07 4.52
N ILE A 52 -17.33 -12.11 3.39
CA ILE A 52 -17.22 -11.12 2.33
C ILE A 52 -17.58 -9.72 2.86
N SER A 53 -18.69 -9.61 3.58
CA SER A 53 -19.14 -8.34 4.15
C SER A 53 -18.13 -7.78 5.17
N LYS A 54 -17.58 -8.61 6.06
CA LYS A 54 -16.54 -8.19 7.02
C LYS A 54 -15.27 -7.70 6.30
N LEU A 55 -14.86 -8.38 5.25
CA LEU A 55 -13.66 -8.04 4.48
C LEU A 55 -13.80 -6.68 3.78
N ASP A 56 -14.98 -6.41 3.20
CA ASP A 56 -15.28 -5.12 2.59
C ASP A 56 -15.29 -3.97 3.61
N VAL A 57 -15.87 -4.18 4.79
CA VAL A 57 -15.87 -3.19 5.87
C VAL A 57 -14.44 -2.90 6.36
N ILE A 58 -13.62 -3.93 6.59
CA ILE A 58 -12.23 -3.76 7.03
C ILE A 58 -11.42 -3.01 5.96
N LYS A 59 -11.63 -3.32 4.68
CA LYS A 59 -10.98 -2.62 3.56
C LYS A 59 -11.34 -1.14 3.52
N GLN A 60 -12.62 -0.81 3.69
CA GLN A 60 -13.08 0.59 3.73
C GLN A 60 -12.53 1.34 4.94
N GLN A 61 -12.51 0.71 6.12
CA GLN A 61 -11.90 1.28 7.32
C GLN A 61 -10.41 1.53 7.13
N GLY A 62 -9.67 0.58 6.55
CA GLY A 62 -8.26 0.74 6.23
C GLY A 62 -8.01 1.92 5.29
N THR A 63 -8.85 2.09 4.27
CA THR A 63 -8.76 3.22 3.34
C THR A 63 -8.99 4.56 4.04
N LEU A 64 -10.02 4.66 4.90
CA LEU A 64 -10.31 5.88 5.67
C LEU A 64 -9.17 6.23 6.64
N ILE A 65 -8.66 5.24 7.36
CA ILE A 65 -7.52 5.43 8.27
C ILE A 65 -6.28 5.88 7.48
N GLY A 66 -6.00 5.26 6.33
CA GLY A 66 -4.89 5.63 5.46
C GLY A 66 -4.99 7.08 4.95
N MET A 67 -6.18 7.51 4.52
CA MET A 67 -6.42 8.90 4.12
C MET A 67 -6.22 9.87 5.28
N GLY A 68 -6.77 9.56 6.46
CA GLY A 68 -6.60 10.38 7.66
C GLY A 68 -5.14 10.49 8.06
N PHE A 69 -4.41 9.38 8.06
CA PHE A 69 -2.98 9.34 8.36
C PHE A 69 -2.17 10.17 7.35
N SER A 70 -2.44 10.04 6.06
CA SER A 70 -1.78 10.85 5.02
C SER A 70 -2.01 12.33 5.23
N PHE A 71 -3.24 12.74 5.53
CA PHE A 71 -3.55 14.16 5.81
C PHE A 71 -2.78 14.70 7.00
N VAL A 72 -2.78 13.96 8.11
CA VAL A 72 -2.03 14.36 9.32
C VAL A 72 -0.53 14.41 9.02
N PHE A 73 0.00 13.46 8.28
CA PHE A 73 1.41 13.41 7.91
C PHE A 73 1.84 14.61 7.06
N TYR A 74 1.07 14.98 6.03
CA TYR A 74 1.33 16.19 5.25
C TYR A 74 1.30 17.45 6.10
N LYS A 75 0.32 17.56 7.01
CA LYS A 75 0.20 18.70 7.94
C LYS A 75 1.38 18.79 8.91
N LEU A 76 1.91 17.66 9.35
CA LEU A 76 3.11 17.59 10.19
C LEU A 76 4.35 18.04 9.43
N ILE A 77 4.55 17.58 8.19
CA ILE A 77 5.69 18.00 7.35
C ILE A 77 5.66 19.50 7.11
N GLU A 78 4.51 20.04 6.74
CA GLU A 78 4.31 21.47 6.51
C GLU A 78 4.66 22.32 7.76
N ASN A 79 4.13 21.93 8.92
CA ASN A 79 4.25 22.73 10.14
C ASN A 79 5.58 22.54 10.88
N TYR A 80 6.14 21.34 10.91
CA TYR A 80 7.35 21.04 11.70
C TYR A 80 8.64 21.11 10.90
N LEU A 81 8.61 20.70 9.63
CA LEU A 81 9.80 20.72 8.78
C LEU A 81 9.89 21.99 7.94
N LEU A 82 8.83 22.84 7.93
CA LEU A 82 8.76 24.07 7.13
C LEU A 82 9.08 23.82 5.65
N ILE A 83 8.69 22.65 5.14
CA ILE A 83 8.93 22.26 3.76
C ILE A 83 7.65 22.60 2.98
N ASP A 84 7.68 23.71 2.25
CA ASP A 84 6.59 24.14 1.36
C ASP A 84 6.69 23.52 -0.05
N ASP A 85 7.81 22.87 -0.35
CA ASP A 85 8.05 22.28 -1.64
C ASP A 85 7.34 20.92 -1.78
N ASN A 86 6.40 20.85 -2.72
CA ASN A 86 5.59 19.66 -2.97
C ASN A 86 6.43 18.43 -3.39
N GLU A 87 7.53 18.64 -4.11
CA GLU A 87 8.39 17.53 -4.54
C GLU A 87 9.08 16.87 -3.35
N THR A 88 9.59 17.68 -2.43
CA THR A 88 10.23 17.21 -1.20
C THR A 88 9.24 16.51 -0.28
N GLN A 89 8.01 17.04 -0.14
CA GLN A 89 6.96 16.39 0.65
C GLN A 89 6.60 15.02 0.10
N VAL A 90 6.45 14.89 -1.21
CA VAL A 90 6.17 13.62 -1.89
C VAL A 90 7.31 12.62 -1.67
N TYR A 91 8.56 13.07 -1.68
CA TYR A 91 9.72 12.21 -1.38
C TYR A 91 9.64 11.59 0.03
N TYR A 92 9.34 12.40 1.06
CA TYR A 92 9.18 11.88 2.42
C TYR A 92 8.01 10.89 2.55
N VAL A 93 6.90 11.15 1.87
CA VAL A 93 5.77 10.20 1.82
C VAL A 93 6.18 8.86 1.20
N HIS A 94 6.96 8.87 0.13
CA HIS A 94 7.44 7.63 -0.49
C HIS A 94 8.34 6.81 0.43
N PHE A 95 9.15 7.47 1.26
CA PHE A 95 9.97 6.79 2.24
C PHE A 95 9.11 6.06 3.29
N VAL A 96 8.05 6.72 3.77
CA VAL A 96 7.07 6.09 4.69
C VAL A 96 6.35 4.93 4.02
N LEU A 97 5.96 5.07 2.74
CA LEU A 97 5.31 4.01 1.97
C LEU A 97 6.20 2.76 1.84
N VAL A 98 7.52 2.92 1.65
CA VAL A 98 8.46 1.78 1.64
C VAL A 98 8.43 1.04 2.97
N ILE A 99 8.45 1.74 4.10
CA ILE A 99 8.39 1.14 5.44
C ILE A 99 7.08 0.36 5.61
N VAL A 100 5.94 0.97 5.26
CA VAL A 100 4.63 0.32 5.32
C VAL A 100 4.59 -0.92 4.43
N GLN A 101 5.15 -0.84 3.24
CA GLN A 101 5.22 -1.97 2.30
C GLN A 101 6.05 -3.13 2.85
N LEU A 102 7.18 -2.85 3.49
CA LEU A 102 7.99 -3.88 4.15
C LEU A 102 7.22 -4.56 5.29
N ILE A 103 6.53 -3.79 6.12
CA ILE A 103 5.67 -4.32 7.19
C ILE A 103 4.58 -5.23 6.59
N THR A 104 3.92 -4.80 5.52
CA THR A 104 2.89 -5.58 4.83
C THR A 104 3.44 -6.92 4.32
N ILE A 105 4.62 -6.93 3.71
CA ILE A 105 5.28 -8.16 3.23
C ILE A 105 5.58 -9.10 4.39
N VAL A 106 6.07 -8.59 5.52
CA VAL A 106 6.34 -9.40 6.72
C VAL A 106 5.06 -10.05 7.25
N PHE A 107 3.96 -9.29 7.36
CA PHE A 107 2.68 -9.84 7.79
C PHE A 107 2.15 -10.91 6.83
N LEU A 108 2.23 -10.69 5.54
CA LEU A 108 1.82 -11.66 4.53
C LEU A 108 2.63 -12.96 4.62
N THR A 109 3.96 -12.86 4.66
CA THR A 109 4.82 -14.04 4.77
C THR A 109 4.54 -14.83 6.03
N ASN A 110 4.37 -14.18 7.17
CA ASN A 110 4.04 -14.84 8.44
C ASN A 110 2.67 -15.55 8.36
N SER A 111 1.67 -14.95 7.74
CA SER A 111 0.35 -15.57 7.55
C SER A 111 0.43 -16.87 6.76
N PHE A 112 1.25 -16.94 5.72
CA PHE A 112 1.43 -18.16 4.93
C PHE A 112 2.21 -19.24 5.67
N ILE A 113 3.19 -18.87 6.49
CA ILE A 113 3.97 -19.82 7.30
C ILE A 113 3.09 -20.48 8.37
N VAL A 114 2.29 -19.71 9.09
CA VAL A 114 1.36 -20.22 10.13
C VAL A 114 0.36 -21.21 9.54
N ARG A 115 -0.19 -20.93 8.35
CA ARG A 115 -1.15 -21.79 7.68
C ARG A 115 -0.53 -23.14 7.25
N LYS A 116 0.75 -23.15 6.88
CA LYS A 116 1.47 -24.37 6.52
C LYS A 116 1.66 -25.31 7.71
N HIS A 117 1.84 -24.77 8.93
CA HIS A 117 1.99 -25.57 10.16
C HIS A 117 0.66 -26.16 10.68
N GLN A 118 -0.49 -25.59 10.33
CA GLN A 118 -1.80 -26.10 10.74
C GLN A 118 -2.29 -27.27 9.85
N ASN A 119 -1.71 -27.45 8.68
CA ASN A 119 -2.09 -28.50 7.73
C ASN A 119 -1.15 -29.73 7.74
N GLN A 120 -0.21 -29.82 8.69
CA GLN A 120 0.61 -30.98 8.99
C GLN A 120 0.16 -31.63 10.30
#